data_8c5405975d277e12af3b585cba5f9066
#
_entry.id   8c5405975d277e12af3b585cba5f9066
#
_cell.length_a   1.000
_cell.length_b   1.000
_cell.length_c   1.000
_cell.angle_alpha   90.00
_cell.angle_beta   90.00
_cell.angle_gamma   90.00
#
_symmetry.space_group_name_H-M   'P 1'
#
loop_
_entity.id
_entity.type
_entity.pdbx_description
1 polymer ?
#
loop_
_entity_poly.entity_id
_entity_poly.type
_entity_poly.pdbx_seq_one_letter_code
_entity_poly.pdbx_strand_id
1 'polypeptide(L)'
;MKTNILKYTLAIAGILSFSSCAKDFLEQKNTYQISQDNFFDNDEAVSQAVMPLYSYVWFDFNDKFYYGMGDGRANNITAQYSDYIYPYTNFTETGLSTGLTEAWGALYSVVAQSNNTINNIANNSTANVSETAKIQGIAEARFMRGLAYWYISSLWGCAVIYNNTQDLVNNYVVSPNPVADGIEFAIRDMEYAAVHLPSASPATGRVNKYAAYAMLSRFYLSMAGLTTNGRYDGSNVATDANRGTRNEYYLDAAKKAAAVVIEEGPYKLADSYAELFAASTFNNNSESIFQLQFQAGAEGGMAQSMTRFLAWSTQVNQGNSWGGSTYCSYDLWEEFKEYEDQTLGTKVDDAIRRHNCIASYGESYPELSANPEKPYVYGETENAGSQGANVKKYVIGTNAVNGFAVNNNSGINTYMMRLAEVYLNYAEATLGNNGKTTDATALKYFNALRTRAGVAAKNSLTFEDIRHEFRVETAFEGLYWYFIVRRGYYQQQEMVNYVNHQHRNASYYKSATHEYVLSDEYAEPGPSVATATAKNLTLPIADTDQTKNPLLKPDASGNIATVAYQFGDREVQDTDLFK
;
A
#
# COMPACT_ATOMS: atom_id res chain seq x y z
N MET A 1 -65.57 -42.51 45.56
CA MET A 1 -64.28 -41.79 45.79
C MET A 1 -63.02 -42.54 45.27
N LYS A 2 -63.06 -43.79 44.88
CA LYS A 2 -61.86 -44.55 44.37
C LYS A 2 -61.60 -44.40 42.90
N THR A 3 -62.54 -43.94 42.06
CA THR A 3 -62.41 -43.79 40.62
C THR A 3 -61.80 -42.46 40.19
N ASN A 4 -61.80 -41.44 41.04
CA ASN A 4 -61.22 -40.13 40.68
C ASN A 4 -59.73 -40.00 40.99
N ILE A 5 -59.20 -40.76 41.94
CA ILE A 5 -57.80 -40.77 42.32
C ILE A 5 -56.97 -41.44 41.20
N LEU A 6 -57.47 -42.45 40.50
CA LEU A 6 -56.77 -43.13 39.41
C LEU A 6 -56.65 -42.29 38.17
N LYS A 7 -57.62 -41.36 37.93
CA LYS A 7 -57.53 -40.41 36.78
C LYS A 7 -56.53 -39.30 37.00
N TYR A 8 -56.35 -38.85 38.24
CA TYR A 8 -55.34 -37.83 38.55
C TYR A 8 -53.93 -38.40 38.61
N THR A 9 -53.74 -39.65 39.00
CA THR A 9 -52.43 -40.32 39.02
C THR A 9 -51.97 -40.63 37.62
N LEU A 10 -52.84 -40.96 36.64
CA LEU A 10 -52.47 -41.15 35.26
C LEU A 10 -52.14 -39.81 34.53
N ALA A 11 -52.84 -38.72 34.93
CA ALA A 11 -52.57 -37.39 34.35
C ALA A 11 -51.24 -36.82 34.83
N ILE A 12 -50.81 -37.06 36.07
CA ILE A 12 -49.55 -36.63 36.65
C ILE A 12 -48.37 -37.50 36.09
N ALA A 13 -48.57 -38.80 35.86
CA ALA A 13 -47.59 -39.66 35.24
C ALA A 13 -47.33 -39.31 33.74
N GLY A 14 -48.38 -38.83 33.03
CA GLY A 14 -48.25 -38.36 31.63
C GLY A 14 -47.52 -37.03 31.49
N ILE A 15 -47.54 -36.17 32.51
CA ILE A 15 -46.84 -34.85 32.48
C ILE A 15 -45.35 -35.00 32.84
N LEU A 16 -44.97 -35.99 33.62
CA LEU A 16 -43.57 -36.23 34.00
C LEU A 16 -42.74 -36.99 32.96
N SER A 17 -43.38 -37.58 31.93
CA SER A 17 -42.67 -38.28 30.84
C SER A 17 -42.34 -37.37 29.65
N PHE A 18 -42.78 -36.10 29.62
CA PHE A 18 -42.42 -35.15 28.55
C PHE A 18 -41.30 -34.18 28.92
N SER A 19 -40.72 -34.25 30.13
CA SER A 19 -39.67 -33.33 30.55
C SER A 19 -38.22 -33.84 30.34
N SER A 20 -38.08 -35.06 29.78
CA SER A 20 -36.74 -35.66 29.62
C SER A 20 -36.15 -35.61 28.21
N CYS A 21 -36.91 -35.18 27.19
CA CYS A 21 -36.41 -35.15 25.81
C CYS A 21 -36.33 -33.75 25.18
N ALA A 22 -36.56 -32.70 25.98
CA ALA A 22 -36.64 -31.33 25.38
C ALA A 22 -35.31 -30.58 25.28
N LYS A 23 -34.26 -31.00 25.97
CA LYS A 23 -32.96 -30.31 25.87
C LYS A 23 -32.16 -30.72 24.64
N ASP A 24 -32.07 -32.02 24.36
CA ASP A 24 -31.28 -32.51 23.20
C ASP A 24 -31.98 -32.25 21.85
N PHE A 25 -33.33 -32.10 21.86
CA PHE A 25 -34.07 -31.79 20.62
C PHE A 25 -33.99 -30.31 20.23
N LEU A 26 -33.77 -29.42 21.20
CA LEU A 26 -33.59 -27.97 20.95
C LEU A 26 -32.12 -27.59 20.70
N GLU A 27 -31.20 -28.49 20.98
CA GLU A 27 -29.76 -28.30 20.74
C GLU A 27 -29.28 -29.04 19.48
N GLN A 28 -30.15 -29.42 18.54
CA GLN A 28 -29.70 -29.88 17.24
C GLN A 28 -28.93 -28.71 16.56
N LYS A 29 -27.62 -28.78 16.62
CA LYS A 29 -26.75 -27.93 15.77
C LYS A 29 -27.24 -28.09 14.35
N ASN A 30 -27.71 -26.99 13.77
CA ASN A 30 -28.16 -27.01 12.38
C ASN A 30 -26.92 -27.22 11.48
N THR A 31 -26.60 -28.47 11.21
CA THR A 31 -25.43 -28.88 10.39
C THR A 31 -25.54 -28.43 8.93
N TYR A 32 -26.68 -27.90 8.51
CA TYR A 32 -26.92 -27.40 7.16
C TYR A 32 -26.79 -25.89 7.02
N GLN A 33 -26.67 -25.14 8.12
CA GLN A 33 -26.32 -23.72 8.09
C GLN A 33 -24.87 -23.54 8.52
N ILE A 34 -24.07 -22.90 7.68
CA ILE A 34 -22.72 -22.47 8.02
C ILE A 34 -22.86 -21.48 9.18
N SER A 35 -22.39 -21.87 10.36
CA SER A 35 -22.27 -21.03 11.55
C SER A 35 -20.80 -20.85 11.88
N GLN A 36 -20.48 -19.87 12.69
CA GLN A 36 -19.11 -19.64 13.14
C GLN A 36 -18.49 -20.88 13.81
N ASP A 37 -19.31 -21.69 14.49
CA ASP A 37 -18.89 -22.90 15.23
C ASP A 37 -18.59 -24.11 14.33
N ASN A 38 -19.06 -24.11 13.05
CA ASN A 38 -18.86 -25.24 12.14
C ASN A 38 -18.17 -24.85 10.82
N PHE A 39 -17.80 -23.59 10.65
CA PHE A 39 -17.13 -23.12 9.44
C PHE A 39 -15.71 -23.67 9.33
N PHE A 40 -14.91 -23.60 10.41
CA PHE A 40 -13.51 -24.01 10.43
C PHE A 40 -13.37 -25.53 10.71
N ASP A 41 -13.88 -26.35 9.79
CA ASP A 41 -13.87 -27.82 9.92
C ASP A 41 -12.89 -28.54 8.96
N ASN A 42 -12.20 -27.79 8.12
CA ASN A 42 -11.18 -28.34 7.21
C ASN A 42 -10.21 -27.23 6.77
N ASP A 43 -9.11 -27.61 6.13
CA ASP A 43 -8.06 -26.70 5.68
C ASP A 43 -8.55 -25.69 4.62
N GLU A 44 -9.50 -26.10 3.77
CA GLU A 44 -10.09 -25.23 2.75
C GLU A 44 -10.87 -24.07 3.39
N ALA A 45 -11.58 -24.30 4.48
CA ALA A 45 -12.29 -23.24 5.20
C ALA A 45 -11.32 -22.19 5.77
N VAL A 46 -10.15 -22.58 6.24
CA VAL A 46 -9.09 -21.65 6.66
C VAL A 46 -8.63 -20.83 5.45
N SER A 47 -8.38 -21.49 4.31
CA SER A 47 -8.01 -20.84 3.07
C SER A 47 -9.04 -19.83 2.59
N GLN A 48 -10.33 -20.15 2.67
CA GLN A 48 -11.43 -19.23 2.30
C GLN A 48 -11.56 -18.03 3.25
N ALA A 49 -11.30 -18.22 4.55
CA ALA A 49 -11.40 -17.15 5.55
C ALA A 49 -10.40 -16.01 5.33
N VAL A 50 -9.25 -16.27 4.72
CA VAL A 50 -8.23 -15.25 4.44
C VAL A 50 -8.46 -14.51 3.12
N MET A 51 -9.26 -15.04 2.20
CA MET A 51 -9.45 -14.47 0.86
C MET A 51 -9.94 -13.01 0.86
N PRO A 52 -10.90 -12.58 1.72
CA PRO A 52 -11.35 -11.18 1.76
C PRO A 52 -10.25 -10.18 2.07
N LEU A 53 -9.14 -10.63 2.70
CA LEU A 53 -8.01 -9.77 3.07
C LEU A 53 -7.18 -9.33 1.84
N TYR A 54 -7.39 -9.91 0.67
CA TYR A 54 -6.61 -9.64 -0.55
C TYR A 54 -7.18 -8.54 -1.45
N SER A 55 -8.45 -8.12 -1.24
CA SER A 55 -9.10 -7.09 -2.07
C SER A 55 -10.11 -6.25 -1.31
N TYR A 56 -11.24 -6.81 -0.94
CA TYR A 56 -12.45 -6.12 -0.47
C TYR A 56 -12.20 -5.10 0.65
N VAL A 57 -11.46 -5.49 1.69
CA VAL A 57 -11.22 -4.62 2.85
C VAL A 57 -10.31 -3.43 2.57
N TRP A 58 -9.55 -3.48 1.46
CA TRP A 58 -8.65 -2.42 1.03
C TRP A 58 -9.30 -1.41 0.10
N PHE A 59 -10.53 -1.66 -0.37
CA PHE A 59 -11.13 -0.96 -1.51
C PHE A 59 -11.11 0.56 -1.36
N ASP A 60 -11.65 1.11 -0.27
CA ASP A 60 -11.73 2.56 -0.13
C ASP A 60 -10.35 3.22 0.02
N PHE A 61 -9.39 2.54 0.66
CA PHE A 61 -8.01 3.02 0.69
C PHE A 61 -7.38 3.00 -0.71
N ASN A 62 -7.48 1.86 -1.40
CA ASN A 62 -6.88 1.66 -2.72
C ASN A 62 -7.50 2.59 -3.77
N ASP A 63 -8.83 2.65 -3.81
CA ASP A 63 -9.56 3.24 -4.92
C ASP A 63 -9.61 4.76 -4.89
N LYS A 64 -9.64 5.35 -3.69
CA LYS A 64 -9.85 6.78 -3.52
C LYS A 64 -8.63 7.54 -2.97
N PHE A 65 -7.80 6.86 -2.19
CA PHE A 65 -6.83 7.53 -1.35
C PHE A 65 -5.36 7.23 -1.71
N TYR A 66 -5.10 6.07 -2.24
CA TYR A 66 -3.76 5.57 -2.53
C TYR A 66 -2.89 6.55 -3.33
N TYR A 67 -3.46 7.15 -4.39
CA TYR A 67 -2.75 8.12 -5.22
C TYR A 67 -2.57 9.47 -4.56
N GLY A 68 -3.61 10.01 -3.94
CA GLY A 68 -3.53 11.29 -3.26
C GLY A 68 -2.43 11.30 -2.21
N MET A 69 -2.31 10.20 -1.48
CA MET A 69 -1.32 10.06 -0.41
C MET A 69 0.06 9.68 -0.90
N GLY A 70 0.14 8.69 -1.77
CA GLY A 70 1.43 8.17 -2.21
C GLY A 70 2.11 9.02 -3.28
N ASP A 71 1.36 9.56 -4.21
CA ASP A 71 1.87 10.28 -5.38
C ASP A 71 1.48 11.76 -5.41
N GLY A 72 0.25 12.15 -5.03
CA GLY A 72 -0.14 13.55 -4.98
C GLY A 72 0.67 14.33 -3.96
N ARG A 73 0.76 13.81 -2.74
CA ARG A 73 1.53 14.43 -1.65
C ARG A 73 3.03 14.49 -1.96
N ALA A 74 3.55 13.48 -2.66
CA ALA A 74 4.93 13.41 -3.12
C ALA A 74 5.23 14.27 -4.36
N ASN A 75 4.21 14.95 -4.91
CA ASN A 75 4.30 15.73 -6.13
C ASN A 75 4.67 14.90 -7.38
N ASN A 76 4.14 13.71 -7.49
CA ASN A 76 4.17 12.95 -8.75
C ASN A 76 2.91 13.21 -9.57
N ILE A 77 1.76 13.33 -8.91
CA ILE A 77 0.48 13.67 -9.50
C ILE A 77 0.05 15.05 -9.02
N THR A 78 -0.45 15.86 -9.94
CA THR A 78 -1.23 17.06 -9.64
C THR A 78 -2.61 16.95 -10.27
N ALA A 79 -3.61 17.56 -9.64
CA ALA A 79 -4.98 17.57 -10.14
C ALA A 79 -5.66 18.86 -9.76
N GLN A 80 -6.31 19.50 -10.73
CA GLN A 80 -6.93 20.79 -10.56
C GLN A 80 -8.26 20.73 -9.82
N TYR A 81 -9.04 19.66 -10.04
CA TYR A 81 -10.43 19.56 -9.59
C TYR A 81 -10.73 18.31 -8.76
N SER A 82 -9.72 17.52 -8.40
CA SER A 82 -9.94 16.31 -7.62
C SER A 82 -9.77 16.56 -6.12
N ASP A 83 -10.87 16.47 -5.37
CA ASP A 83 -10.86 16.58 -3.90
C ASP A 83 -10.02 15.47 -3.21
N TYR A 84 -9.73 14.38 -3.92
CA TYR A 84 -8.88 13.29 -3.45
C TYR A 84 -7.38 13.53 -3.70
N ILE A 85 -7.00 14.53 -4.51
CA ILE A 85 -5.61 14.80 -4.86
C ILE A 85 -5.22 16.24 -4.52
N TYR A 86 -5.99 17.23 -4.95
CA TYR A 86 -5.63 18.64 -4.86
C TYR A 86 -5.26 19.13 -3.45
N PRO A 87 -6.04 18.87 -2.39
CA PRO A 87 -5.67 19.31 -1.05
C PRO A 87 -4.35 18.70 -0.57
N TYR A 88 -4.13 17.44 -0.90
CA TYR A 88 -2.95 16.69 -0.47
C TYR A 88 -1.68 17.10 -1.22
N THR A 89 -1.81 17.44 -2.51
CA THR A 89 -0.69 17.97 -3.30
C THR A 89 -0.24 19.32 -2.76
N ASN A 90 -1.18 20.16 -2.31
CA ASN A 90 -0.88 21.53 -1.87
C ASN A 90 -0.70 21.67 -0.35
N PHE A 91 -0.79 20.58 0.43
CA PHE A 91 -0.75 20.60 1.91
C PHE A 91 -1.82 21.53 2.52
N THR A 92 -3.00 21.56 1.92
CA THR A 92 -4.16 22.33 2.38
C THR A 92 -5.24 21.46 2.99
N GLU A 93 -4.96 20.17 3.15
CA GLU A 93 -5.86 19.22 3.78
C GLU A 93 -6.14 19.59 5.24
N THR A 94 -7.37 19.32 5.64
CA THR A 94 -7.88 19.50 7.00
C THR A 94 -8.59 18.22 7.45
N GLY A 95 -9.03 18.12 8.69
CA GLY A 95 -9.82 17.00 9.18
C GLY A 95 -11.16 16.78 8.45
N LEU A 96 -11.56 17.71 7.59
CA LEU A 96 -12.76 17.64 6.73
C LEU A 96 -12.45 17.21 5.29
N SER A 97 -11.19 17.01 4.94
CA SER A 97 -10.80 16.69 3.56
C SER A 97 -11.32 15.32 3.13
N THR A 98 -11.79 15.26 1.89
CA THR A 98 -12.31 14.05 1.27
C THR A 98 -11.28 12.92 1.27
N GLY A 99 -11.70 11.72 1.58
CA GLY A 99 -10.88 10.51 1.58
C GLY A 99 -10.21 10.16 2.91
N LEU A 100 -10.08 11.08 3.87
CA LEU A 100 -9.43 10.80 5.16
C LEU A 100 -10.17 9.74 5.99
N THR A 101 -11.49 9.92 6.15
CA THR A 101 -12.33 8.96 6.91
C THR A 101 -12.37 7.60 6.22
N GLU A 102 -12.51 7.60 4.90
CA GLU A 102 -12.54 6.37 4.09
C GLU A 102 -11.22 5.60 4.19
N ALA A 103 -10.08 6.27 4.07
CA ALA A 103 -8.78 5.65 4.17
C ALA A 103 -8.49 5.09 5.57
N TRP A 104 -8.76 5.88 6.62
CA TRP A 104 -8.66 5.44 8.01
C TRP A 104 -9.55 4.23 8.26
N GLY A 105 -10.83 4.32 7.87
CA GLY A 105 -11.81 3.25 8.02
C GLY A 105 -11.43 1.98 7.27
N ALA A 106 -10.93 2.08 6.03
CA ALA A 106 -10.49 0.92 5.25
C ALA A 106 -9.30 0.20 5.89
N LEU A 107 -8.25 0.95 6.28
CA LEU A 107 -7.08 0.35 6.92
C LEU A 107 -7.43 -0.31 8.25
N TYR A 108 -8.29 0.29 9.06
CA TYR A 108 -8.79 -0.36 10.28
C TYR A 108 -9.77 -1.51 10.00
N SER A 109 -10.45 -1.53 8.85
CA SER A 109 -11.22 -2.70 8.41
C SER A 109 -10.29 -3.88 8.09
N VAL A 110 -9.13 -3.63 7.48
CA VAL A 110 -8.09 -4.67 7.30
C VAL A 110 -7.63 -5.21 8.65
N VAL A 111 -7.32 -4.32 9.61
CA VAL A 111 -6.91 -4.72 10.97
C VAL A 111 -7.99 -5.56 11.66
N ALA A 112 -9.24 -5.09 11.66
CA ALA A 112 -10.36 -5.78 12.30
C ALA A 112 -10.63 -7.15 11.67
N GLN A 113 -10.66 -7.22 10.34
CA GLN A 113 -10.88 -8.49 9.63
C GLN A 113 -9.72 -9.46 9.86
N SER A 114 -8.48 -8.98 9.86
CA SER A 114 -7.30 -9.80 10.18
C SER A 114 -7.37 -10.34 11.62
N ASN A 115 -7.70 -9.50 12.60
CA ASN A 115 -7.88 -9.92 13.99
C ASN A 115 -8.97 -11.00 14.12
N ASN A 116 -10.12 -10.78 13.48
CA ASN A 116 -11.22 -11.75 13.48
C ASN A 116 -10.80 -13.08 12.84
N THR A 117 -10.08 -13.01 11.71
CA THR A 117 -9.57 -14.21 11.02
C THR A 117 -8.58 -14.97 11.90
N ILE A 118 -7.62 -14.29 12.52
CA ILE A 118 -6.63 -14.88 13.44
C ILE A 118 -7.34 -15.55 14.62
N ASN A 119 -8.24 -14.83 15.30
CA ASN A 119 -8.93 -15.32 16.47
C ASN A 119 -9.85 -16.51 16.14
N ASN A 120 -10.55 -16.46 15.01
CA ASN A 120 -11.42 -17.54 14.58
C ASN A 120 -10.63 -18.81 14.22
N ILE A 121 -9.54 -18.68 13.46
CA ILE A 121 -8.68 -19.83 13.17
C ILE A 121 -8.11 -20.43 14.45
N ALA A 122 -7.63 -19.60 15.38
CA ALA A 122 -7.02 -20.08 16.62
C ALA A 122 -8.04 -20.77 17.58
N ASN A 123 -9.26 -20.25 17.67
CA ASN A 123 -10.20 -20.66 18.71
C ASN A 123 -11.33 -21.58 18.21
N ASN A 124 -11.68 -21.52 16.90
CA ASN A 124 -12.85 -22.21 16.36
C ASN A 124 -12.50 -23.32 15.37
N SER A 125 -11.23 -23.56 15.07
CA SER A 125 -10.82 -24.68 14.22
C SER A 125 -11.05 -26.02 14.93
N THR A 126 -11.73 -26.93 14.23
CA THR A 126 -11.93 -28.29 14.74
C THR A 126 -10.62 -29.12 14.63
N ALA A 127 -10.64 -30.34 15.16
CA ALA A 127 -9.52 -31.29 15.04
C ALA A 127 -9.24 -31.74 13.58
N ASN A 128 -10.17 -31.47 12.65
CA ASN A 128 -10.01 -31.81 11.23
C ASN A 128 -9.13 -30.79 10.48
N VAL A 129 -8.90 -29.61 11.05
CA VAL A 129 -8.01 -28.61 10.48
C VAL A 129 -6.57 -28.93 10.87
N SER A 130 -5.68 -29.04 9.89
CA SER A 130 -4.26 -29.30 10.13
C SER A 130 -3.57 -28.10 10.82
N GLU A 131 -2.59 -28.37 11.68
CA GLU A 131 -1.80 -27.30 12.30
C GLU A 131 -1.07 -26.43 11.26
N THR A 132 -0.64 -27.03 10.15
CA THR A 132 -0.04 -26.30 9.03
C THR A 132 -1.00 -25.28 8.45
N ALA A 133 -2.25 -25.64 8.17
CA ALA A 133 -3.25 -24.73 7.63
C ALA A 133 -3.57 -23.60 8.62
N LYS A 134 -3.70 -23.89 9.92
CA LYS A 134 -3.91 -22.88 10.96
C LYS A 134 -2.77 -21.87 11.00
N ILE A 135 -1.53 -22.35 11.08
CA ILE A 135 -0.34 -21.50 11.14
C ILE A 135 -0.23 -20.63 9.89
N GLN A 136 -0.43 -21.20 8.69
CA GLN A 136 -0.36 -20.45 7.43
C GLN A 136 -1.48 -19.43 7.31
N GLY A 137 -2.73 -19.77 7.66
CA GLY A 137 -3.85 -18.84 7.64
C GLY A 137 -3.66 -17.66 8.61
N ILE A 138 -3.14 -17.92 9.81
CA ILE A 138 -2.75 -16.88 10.78
C ILE A 138 -1.63 -16.01 10.20
N ALA A 139 -0.62 -16.60 9.54
CA ALA A 139 0.50 -15.88 8.96
C ALA A 139 0.06 -14.94 7.83
N GLU A 140 -0.87 -15.35 6.96
CA GLU A 140 -1.45 -14.49 5.94
C GLU A 140 -2.23 -13.33 6.55
N ALA A 141 -3.05 -13.60 7.56
CA ALA A 141 -3.81 -12.55 8.24
C ALA A 141 -2.90 -11.55 8.99
N ARG A 142 -1.81 -12.03 9.61
CA ARG A 142 -0.78 -11.16 10.20
C ARG A 142 -0.05 -10.33 9.15
N PHE A 143 0.27 -10.90 7.99
CA PHE A 143 0.86 -10.15 6.87
C PHE A 143 -0.02 -8.94 6.51
N MET A 144 -1.32 -9.14 6.32
CA MET A 144 -2.25 -8.06 5.95
C MET A 144 -2.40 -7.03 7.07
N ARG A 145 -2.49 -7.48 8.33
CA ARG A 145 -2.57 -6.59 9.50
C ARG A 145 -1.31 -5.75 9.67
N GLY A 146 -0.14 -6.37 9.55
CA GLY A 146 1.14 -5.67 9.60
C GLY A 146 1.27 -4.62 8.51
N LEU A 147 0.87 -4.93 7.27
CA LEU A 147 0.88 -3.97 6.18
C LEU A 147 -0.07 -2.78 6.45
N ALA A 148 -1.27 -3.03 6.97
CA ALA A 148 -2.21 -1.96 7.33
C ALA A 148 -1.65 -1.05 8.45
N TYR A 149 -1.06 -1.62 9.50
CA TYR A 149 -0.44 -0.83 10.57
C TYR A 149 0.76 -0.01 10.08
N TRP A 150 1.54 -0.54 9.13
CA TRP A 150 2.62 0.23 8.53
C TRP A 150 2.08 1.47 7.79
N TYR A 151 0.99 1.33 7.01
CA TYR A 151 0.35 2.47 6.34
C TYR A 151 -0.24 3.46 7.36
N ILE A 152 -1.00 3.00 8.35
CA ILE A 152 -1.59 3.86 9.38
C ILE A 152 -0.49 4.67 10.07
N SER A 153 0.54 4.01 10.55
CA SER A 153 1.63 4.65 11.29
C SER A 153 2.42 5.65 10.45
N SER A 154 2.70 5.30 9.19
CA SER A 154 3.44 6.17 8.27
C SER A 154 2.62 7.40 7.83
N LEU A 155 1.29 7.27 7.70
CA LEU A 155 0.43 8.35 7.24
C LEU A 155 0.04 9.32 8.36
N TRP A 156 -0.34 8.81 9.54
CA TRP A 156 -0.85 9.66 10.63
C TRP A 156 0.12 9.87 11.78
N GLY A 157 1.29 9.22 11.76
CA GLY A 157 2.29 9.37 12.81
C GLY A 157 1.91 8.73 14.14
N CYS A 158 0.78 8.05 14.20
CA CYS A 158 0.29 7.28 15.34
C CYS A 158 -0.66 6.18 14.87
N ALA A 159 -0.94 5.21 15.75
CA ALA A 159 -1.90 4.15 15.48
C ALA A 159 -2.65 3.74 16.74
N VAL A 160 -3.92 3.37 16.65
CA VAL A 160 -4.62 2.65 17.71
C VAL A 160 -4.33 1.16 17.53
N ILE A 161 -3.46 0.61 18.36
CA ILE A 161 -3.04 -0.79 18.24
C ILE A 161 -3.94 -1.69 19.10
N TYR A 162 -4.54 -2.70 18.47
CA TYR A 162 -5.29 -3.76 19.13
C TYR A 162 -5.19 -5.07 18.35
N ASN A 163 -5.20 -6.19 19.05
CA ASN A 163 -5.09 -7.53 18.49
C ASN A 163 -6.38 -8.37 18.65
N ASN A 164 -7.38 -7.82 19.32
CA ASN A 164 -8.70 -8.42 19.47
C ASN A 164 -9.77 -7.35 19.29
N THR A 165 -10.60 -7.49 18.25
CA THR A 165 -11.68 -6.55 17.93
C THR A 165 -12.73 -6.47 19.03
N GLN A 166 -12.95 -7.55 19.81
CA GLN A 166 -13.92 -7.58 20.89
C GLN A 166 -13.57 -6.62 22.02
N ASP A 167 -12.30 -6.31 22.24
CA ASP A 167 -11.86 -5.38 23.30
C ASP A 167 -12.36 -3.96 23.07
N LEU A 168 -12.66 -3.60 21.80
CA LEU A 168 -13.13 -2.28 21.41
C LEU A 168 -14.66 -2.16 21.38
N VAL A 169 -15.42 -3.26 21.45
CA VAL A 169 -16.90 -3.23 21.33
C VAL A 169 -17.55 -2.34 22.39
N ASN A 170 -17.06 -2.37 23.63
CA ASN A 170 -17.57 -1.57 24.74
C ASN A 170 -16.61 -0.47 25.19
N ASN A 171 -15.42 -0.38 24.61
CA ASN A 171 -14.39 0.61 24.96
C ASN A 171 -13.62 1.06 23.71
N TYR A 172 -14.31 1.79 22.83
CA TYR A 172 -13.74 2.30 21.58
C TYR A 172 -12.98 3.63 21.74
N VAL A 173 -13.07 4.27 22.90
CA VAL A 173 -12.33 5.50 23.22
C VAL A 173 -11.00 5.11 23.84
N VAL A 174 -9.98 4.96 23.00
CA VAL A 174 -8.65 4.50 23.41
C VAL A 174 -7.57 5.44 22.88
N SER A 175 -6.51 5.62 23.67
CA SER A 175 -5.37 6.45 23.26
C SER A 175 -4.63 5.81 22.08
N PRO A 176 -4.20 6.58 21.09
CA PRO A 176 -3.30 6.08 20.07
C PRO A 176 -1.90 5.81 20.64
N ASN A 177 -1.16 4.97 19.95
CA ASN A 177 0.22 4.60 20.25
C ASN A 177 1.19 5.37 19.35
N PRO A 178 2.44 5.61 19.76
CA PRO A 178 3.44 6.28 18.94
C PRO A 178 3.71 5.57 17.61
N VAL A 179 4.20 6.32 16.63
CA VAL A 179 4.56 5.77 15.30
C VAL A 179 5.52 4.58 15.39
N ALA A 180 6.50 4.64 16.30
CA ALA A 180 7.48 3.57 16.48
C ALA A 180 6.81 2.26 16.96
N ASP A 181 5.82 2.36 17.84
CA ASP A 181 5.05 1.19 18.29
C ASP A 181 4.23 0.56 17.15
N GLY A 182 3.57 1.41 16.33
CA GLY A 182 2.80 0.93 15.19
C GLY A 182 3.67 0.23 14.13
N ILE A 183 4.86 0.78 13.85
CA ILE A 183 5.84 0.15 12.96
C ILE A 183 6.41 -1.13 13.58
N GLU A 184 6.69 -1.15 14.89
CA GLU A 184 7.15 -2.37 15.58
C GLU A 184 6.08 -3.47 15.56
N PHE A 185 4.81 -3.11 15.76
CA PHE A 185 3.72 -4.08 15.67
C PHE A 185 3.63 -4.67 14.25
N ALA A 186 3.77 -3.82 13.23
CA ALA A 186 3.82 -4.23 11.83
C ALA A 186 5.02 -5.16 11.55
N ILE A 187 6.19 -4.85 12.10
CA ILE A 187 7.39 -5.69 11.98
C ILE A 187 7.16 -7.06 12.60
N ARG A 188 6.64 -7.13 13.84
CA ARG A 188 6.39 -8.42 14.51
C ARG A 188 5.40 -9.31 13.75
N ASP A 189 4.36 -8.72 13.20
CA ASP A 189 3.42 -9.44 12.35
C ASP A 189 4.08 -9.96 11.07
N MET A 190 4.93 -9.15 10.46
CA MET A 190 5.61 -9.51 9.22
C MET A 190 6.76 -10.52 9.45
N GLU A 191 7.46 -10.44 10.59
CA GLU A 191 8.45 -11.45 11.03
C GLU A 191 7.78 -12.81 11.23
N TYR A 192 6.62 -12.84 11.88
CA TYR A 192 5.84 -14.08 12.01
C TYR A 192 5.46 -14.64 10.63
N ALA A 193 4.99 -13.79 9.73
CA ALA A 193 4.65 -14.18 8.36
C ALA A 193 5.88 -14.74 7.60
N ALA A 194 7.04 -14.12 7.74
CA ALA A 194 8.28 -14.56 7.08
C ALA A 194 8.74 -15.95 7.51
N VAL A 195 8.51 -16.33 8.77
CA VAL A 195 8.89 -17.64 9.32
C VAL A 195 7.85 -18.72 8.98
N HIS A 196 6.56 -18.37 8.95
CA HIS A 196 5.48 -19.35 8.90
C HIS A 196 4.77 -19.48 7.54
N LEU A 197 4.94 -18.53 6.63
CA LEU A 197 4.43 -18.69 5.27
C LEU A 197 5.29 -19.69 4.46
N PRO A 198 4.67 -20.42 3.53
CA PRO A 198 5.42 -21.34 2.65
C PRO A 198 6.30 -20.56 1.67
N SER A 199 7.33 -21.23 1.13
CA SER A 199 8.20 -20.66 0.08
C SER A 199 7.48 -20.49 -1.27
N ALA A 200 6.54 -21.39 -1.59
CA ALA A 200 5.68 -21.28 -2.76
C ALA A 200 4.34 -20.68 -2.37
N SER A 201 3.82 -19.74 -3.17
CA SER A 201 2.48 -19.18 -2.94
C SER A 201 1.42 -20.30 -3.01
N PRO A 202 0.48 -20.37 -2.07
CA PRO A 202 -0.57 -21.40 -2.08
C PRO A 202 -1.46 -21.36 -3.33
N ALA A 203 -1.62 -20.17 -3.90
CA ALA A 203 -2.32 -19.92 -5.18
C ALA A 203 -1.79 -18.61 -5.77
N THR A 204 -2.05 -18.39 -7.06
CA THR A 204 -1.68 -17.14 -7.75
C THR A 204 -2.25 -15.93 -7.00
N GLY A 205 -1.42 -14.95 -6.72
CA GLY A 205 -1.77 -13.72 -6.01
C GLY A 205 -1.74 -13.84 -4.49
N ARG A 206 -1.58 -15.03 -3.90
CA ARG A 206 -1.42 -15.19 -2.45
C ARG A 206 0.04 -15.00 -2.04
N VAL A 207 0.22 -14.49 -0.84
CA VAL A 207 1.54 -14.21 -0.28
C VAL A 207 2.29 -15.48 0.09
N ASN A 208 3.62 -15.41 0.03
CA ASN A 208 4.56 -16.42 0.48
C ASN A 208 5.59 -15.79 1.43
N LYS A 209 6.53 -16.57 1.96
CA LYS A 209 7.56 -16.07 2.89
C LYS A 209 8.37 -14.91 2.30
N TYR A 210 8.67 -14.95 1.00
CA TYR A 210 9.47 -13.90 0.35
C TYR A 210 8.72 -12.58 0.23
N ALA A 211 7.39 -12.61 0.12
CA ALA A 211 6.58 -11.40 0.20
C ALA A 211 6.71 -10.73 1.58
N ALA A 212 6.75 -11.53 2.65
CA ALA A 212 6.97 -11.01 4.01
C ALA A 212 8.38 -10.42 4.17
N TYR A 213 9.44 -11.09 3.67
CA TYR A 213 10.78 -10.53 3.67
C TYR A 213 10.90 -9.24 2.84
N ALA A 214 10.21 -9.16 1.72
CA ALA A 214 10.17 -7.94 0.92
C ALA A 214 9.56 -6.77 1.70
N MET A 215 8.42 -6.98 2.39
CA MET A 215 7.82 -5.98 3.27
C MET A 215 8.73 -5.63 4.45
N LEU A 216 9.40 -6.63 5.07
CA LEU A 216 10.37 -6.38 6.14
C LEU A 216 11.50 -5.47 5.67
N SER A 217 11.98 -5.60 4.43
CA SER A 217 13.01 -4.68 3.91
C SER A 217 12.57 -3.22 3.95
N ARG A 218 11.30 -2.93 3.64
CA ARG A 218 10.68 -1.60 3.72
C ARG A 218 10.46 -1.15 5.17
N PHE A 219 9.93 -2.03 6.02
CA PHE A 219 9.57 -1.72 7.41
C PHE A 219 10.80 -1.47 8.27
N TYR A 220 11.85 -2.27 8.09
CA TYR A 220 13.13 -2.07 8.77
C TYR A 220 13.79 -0.74 8.38
N LEU A 221 13.71 -0.31 7.11
CA LEU A 221 14.18 1.03 6.71
C LEU A 221 13.41 2.15 7.42
N SER A 222 12.10 1.99 7.65
CA SER A 222 11.30 2.94 8.44
C SER A 222 11.76 2.96 9.91
N MET A 223 11.92 1.77 10.51
CA MET A 223 12.36 1.65 11.91
C MET A 223 13.80 2.13 12.12
N ALA A 224 14.68 1.97 11.11
CA ALA A 224 16.03 2.52 11.14
C ALA A 224 16.03 4.05 11.33
N GLY A 225 15.05 4.73 10.73
CA GLY A 225 14.86 6.17 10.90
C GLY A 225 14.25 6.57 12.26
N LEU A 226 13.47 5.71 12.89
CA LEU A 226 12.75 6.00 14.15
C LEU A 226 13.56 5.69 15.41
N THR A 227 14.59 4.87 15.31
CA THR A 227 15.36 4.39 16.46
C THR A 227 16.84 4.76 16.36
N THR A 228 17.56 4.66 17.47
CA THR A 228 18.97 5.07 17.56
C THR A 228 19.96 3.90 17.42
N ASN A 229 19.69 2.78 18.07
CA ASN A 229 20.59 1.61 18.12
C ASN A 229 19.81 0.34 18.48
N GLY A 230 20.33 -0.82 18.12
CA GLY A 230 19.78 -2.12 18.48
C GLY A 230 18.35 -2.37 18.02
N ARG A 231 17.80 -3.49 18.44
CA ARG A 231 16.39 -3.84 18.19
C ARG A 231 15.48 -2.99 19.08
N TYR A 232 14.29 -2.62 18.57
CA TYR A 232 13.32 -1.81 19.30
C TYR A 232 12.92 -2.45 20.64
N ASP A 233 13.01 -1.66 21.72
CA ASP A 233 12.66 -2.03 23.08
C ASP A 233 11.80 -0.97 23.82
N GLY A 234 11.33 0.04 23.09
CA GLY A 234 10.57 1.17 23.61
C GLY A 234 11.43 2.29 24.21
N SER A 235 12.69 2.03 24.57
CA SER A 235 13.61 3.03 25.16
C SER A 235 14.53 3.69 24.13
N ASN A 236 14.75 3.05 22.99
CA ASN A 236 15.69 3.47 21.94
C ASN A 236 15.07 4.30 20.83
N VAL A 237 13.89 4.89 21.04
CA VAL A 237 13.25 5.81 20.10
C VAL A 237 14.08 7.09 19.98
N ALA A 238 14.32 7.52 18.73
CA ALA A 238 15.06 8.75 18.48
C ALA A 238 14.22 10.00 18.82
N THR A 239 14.81 10.93 19.53
CA THR A 239 14.16 12.20 19.92
C THR A 239 14.53 13.36 18.98
N ASP A 240 15.64 13.23 18.23
CA ASP A 240 16.06 14.22 17.24
C ASP A 240 15.79 13.70 15.82
N ALA A 241 14.79 14.28 15.18
CA ALA A 241 14.41 13.96 13.81
C ALA A 241 15.37 14.54 12.74
N ASN A 242 16.38 15.33 13.15
CA ASN A 242 17.39 15.89 12.25
C ASN A 242 18.82 15.38 12.56
N ARG A 243 18.95 14.26 13.28
CA ARG A 243 20.25 13.70 13.70
C ARG A 243 21.13 13.22 12.54
N GLY A 244 20.57 13.05 11.36
CA GLY A 244 21.30 12.67 10.14
C GLY A 244 21.69 11.20 10.01
N THR A 245 21.53 10.41 11.08
CA THR A 245 21.92 9.00 11.13
C THR A 245 20.75 8.08 11.42
N ARG A 246 20.85 6.84 10.97
CA ARG A 246 19.87 5.77 11.18
C ARG A 246 20.45 4.67 12.07
N ASN A 247 19.58 3.87 12.64
CA ASN A 247 19.94 2.70 13.42
C ASN A 247 20.54 1.61 12.50
N GLU A 248 21.80 1.29 12.71
CA GLU A 248 22.55 0.32 11.90
C GLU A 248 22.02 -1.11 12.02
N TYR A 249 21.45 -1.47 13.16
CA TYR A 249 20.79 -2.77 13.33
C TYR A 249 19.68 -2.98 12.31
N TYR A 250 18.80 -1.99 12.13
CA TYR A 250 17.70 -2.08 11.19
C TYR A 250 18.13 -1.87 9.73
N LEU A 251 19.21 -1.17 9.47
CA LEU A 251 19.82 -1.10 8.14
C LEU A 251 20.36 -2.48 7.71
N ASP A 252 21.06 -3.18 8.61
CA ASP A 252 21.55 -4.53 8.36
C ASP A 252 20.40 -5.53 8.18
N ALA A 253 19.37 -5.46 9.03
CA ALA A 253 18.17 -6.28 8.92
C ALA A 253 17.42 -6.04 7.60
N ALA A 254 17.29 -4.79 7.14
CA ALA A 254 16.68 -4.45 5.86
C ALA A 254 17.48 -5.03 4.68
N LYS A 255 18.81 -4.91 4.72
CA LYS A 255 19.70 -5.50 3.71
C LYS A 255 19.56 -7.02 3.65
N LYS A 256 19.58 -7.70 4.79
CA LYS A 256 19.40 -9.14 4.87
C LYS A 256 18.03 -9.60 4.36
N ALA A 257 16.96 -8.93 4.77
CA ALA A 257 15.61 -9.24 4.30
C ALA A 257 15.47 -9.08 2.78
N ALA A 258 16.03 -8.02 2.21
CA ALA A 258 16.06 -7.83 0.76
C ALA A 258 16.90 -8.93 0.06
N ALA A 259 18.05 -9.30 0.62
CA ALA A 259 18.90 -10.36 0.07
C ALA A 259 18.17 -11.70 -0.02
N VAL A 260 17.44 -12.11 1.01
CA VAL A 260 16.63 -13.35 1.00
C VAL A 260 15.64 -13.36 -0.18
N VAL A 261 14.98 -12.24 -0.46
CA VAL A 261 14.04 -12.13 -1.60
C VAL A 261 14.75 -12.25 -2.92
N ILE A 262 15.88 -11.57 -3.06
CA ILE A 262 16.63 -11.47 -4.32
C ILE A 262 17.32 -12.78 -4.68
N GLU A 263 17.88 -13.45 -3.68
CA GLU A 263 18.73 -14.63 -3.88
C GLU A 263 17.94 -15.93 -3.86
N GLU A 264 16.88 -16.01 -3.05
CA GLU A 264 16.11 -17.24 -2.86
C GLU A 264 14.69 -17.16 -3.44
N GLY A 265 14.14 -15.97 -3.64
CA GLY A 265 12.77 -15.76 -4.11
C GLY A 265 12.57 -16.16 -5.58
N PRO A 266 11.35 -16.49 -5.99
CA PRO A 266 11.04 -16.91 -7.36
C PRO A 266 10.91 -15.74 -8.35
N TYR A 267 11.15 -14.51 -7.91
CA TYR A 267 10.87 -13.29 -8.68
C TYR A 267 11.99 -12.92 -9.63
N LYS A 268 11.61 -12.28 -10.73
CA LYS A 268 12.55 -11.77 -11.75
C LYS A 268 12.08 -10.40 -12.22
N LEU A 269 13.01 -9.52 -12.55
CA LEU A 269 12.67 -8.29 -13.28
C LEU A 269 11.98 -8.66 -14.59
N ALA A 270 10.93 -7.94 -14.95
CA ALA A 270 10.33 -8.01 -16.27
C ALA A 270 11.36 -7.62 -17.33
N ASP A 271 11.32 -8.24 -18.50
CA ASP A 271 12.29 -8.01 -19.57
C ASP A 271 12.18 -6.57 -20.11
N SER A 272 10.97 -6.02 -20.10
CA SER A 272 10.73 -4.61 -20.44
C SER A 272 9.89 -3.91 -19.37
N TYR A 273 10.09 -2.61 -19.23
CA TYR A 273 9.28 -1.80 -18.31
C TYR A 273 7.79 -1.73 -18.74
N ALA A 274 7.53 -1.81 -20.05
CA ALA A 274 6.18 -1.79 -20.60
C ALA A 274 5.32 -2.98 -20.15
N GLU A 275 5.93 -4.17 -19.99
CA GLU A 275 5.20 -5.38 -19.54
C GLU A 275 4.60 -5.24 -18.14
N LEU A 276 5.19 -4.40 -17.29
CA LEU A 276 4.71 -4.15 -15.94
C LEU A 276 3.33 -3.48 -15.91
N PHE A 277 2.95 -2.74 -16.96
CA PHE A 277 1.76 -1.90 -16.98
C PHE A 277 0.83 -2.18 -18.18
N ALA A 278 1.18 -3.13 -19.02
CA ALA A 278 0.29 -3.60 -20.08
C ALA A 278 -0.81 -4.49 -19.49
N ALA A 279 -2.06 -4.21 -19.82
CA ALA A 279 -3.23 -4.91 -19.24
C ALA A 279 -3.14 -6.45 -19.33
N SER A 280 -2.54 -6.99 -20.39
CA SER A 280 -2.40 -8.44 -20.61
C SER A 280 -1.34 -9.11 -19.71
N THR A 281 -0.37 -8.36 -19.20
CA THR A 281 0.77 -8.90 -18.43
C THR A 281 0.87 -8.33 -17.01
N PHE A 282 0.03 -7.38 -16.65
CA PHE A 282 0.09 -6.64 -15.40
C PHE A 282 -0.09 -7.52 -14.16
N ASN A 283 -1.15 -8.35 -14.18
CA ASN A 283 -1.56 -9.08 -12.98
C ASN A 283 -0.62 -10.26 -12.70
N ASN A 284 -0.05 -10.27 -11.49
CA ASN A 284 0.77 -11.36 -10.95
C ASN A 284 1.92 -11.79 -11.89
N ASN A 285 2.59 -10.81 -12.54
CA ASN A 285 3.74 -11.07 -13.39
C ASN A 285 4.99 -11.48 -12.57
N SER A 286 6.09 -11.80 -13.27
CA SER A 286 7.31 -12.31 -12.66
C SER A 286 8.00 -11.35 -11.69
N GLU A 287 7.77 -10.05 -11.80
CA GLU A 287 8.33 -9.03 -10.91
C GLU A 287 7.42 -8.73 -9.72
N SER A 288 6.12 -9.10 -9.81
CA SER A 288 5.14 -8.87 -8.77
C SER A 288 5.39 -9.76 -7.56
N ILE A 289 5.67 -9.15 -6.41
CA ILE A 289 5.82 -9.86 -5.13
C ILE A 289 4.48 -9.93 -4.41
N PHE A 290 3.76 -8.82 -4.38
CA PHE A 290 2.41 -8.76 -3.84
C PHE A 290 1.59 -7.68 -4.56
N GLN A 291 0.38 -8.06 -4.96
CA GLN A 291 -0.64 -7.16 -5.51
C GLN A 291 -1.96 -7.38 -4.76
N LEU A 292 -2.71 -6.32 -4.55
CA LEU A 292 -4.14 -6.43 -4.24
C LEU A 292 -4.84 -7.00 -5.46
N GLN A 293 -5.70 -8.01 -5.24
CA GLN A 293 -6.31 -8.80 -6.30
C GLN A 293 -7.71 -8.28 -6.64
N PHE A 294 -7.94 -7.93 -7.90
CA PHE A 294 -9.22 -7.43 -8.39
C PHE A 294 -9.74 -8.26 -9.55
N GLN A 295 -11.06 -8.26 -9.72
CA GLN A 295 -11.77 -9.01 -10.75
C GLN A 295 -12.59 -8.08 -11.63
N ALA A 296 -12.35 -8.12 -12.94
CA ALA A 296 -13.09 -7.31 -13.91
C ALA A 296 -14.61 -7.58 -13.84
N GLY A 297 -15.39 -6.50 -13.80
CA GLY A 297 -16.85 -6.57 -13.77
C GLY A 297 -17.46 -6.99 -12.44
N ALA A 298 -16.64 -7.24 -11.40
CA ALA A 298 -17.16 -7.55 -10.07
C ALA A 298 -17.71 -6.30 -9.37
N GLU A 299 -18.52 -6.52 -8.34
CA GLU A 299 -19.11 -5.46 -7.52
C GLU A 299 -18.57 -5.53 -6.08
N GLY A 300 -18.94 -4.55 -5.25
CA GLY A 300 -18.71 -4.59 -3.82
C GLY A 300 -17.24 -4.52 -3.41
N GLY A 301 -16.39 -3.80 -4.16
CA GLY A 301 -14.98 -3.64 -3.82
C GLY A 301 -14.07 -4.80 -4.30
N MET A 302 -14.60 -5.73 -5.08
CA MET A 302 -13.82 -6.79 -5.72
C MET A 302 -13.28 -6.40 -7.10
N ALA A 303 -13.63 -5.22 -7.60
CA ALA A 303 -13.05 -4.56 -8.77
C ALA A 303 -12.59 -3.17 -8.36
N GLN A 304 -11.79 -2.51 -9.18
CA GLN A 304 -11.30 -1.16 -8.86
C GLN A 304 -11.72 -0.13 -9.93
N SER A 305 -11.77 1.16 -9.54
CA SER A 305 -12.12 2.26 -10.43
C SER A 305 -10.93 3.15 -10.82
N MET A 306 -9.70 2.81 -10.42
CA MET A 306 -8.50 3.61 -10.70
C MET A 306 -8.29 3.87 -12.19
N THR A 307 -8.54 2.87 -13.05
CA THR A 307 -8.45 3.03 -14.50
C THR A 307 -9.42 4.10 -15.02
N ARG A 308 -10.62 4.19 -14.46
CA ARG A 308 -11.60 5.22 -14.79
C ARG A 308 -11.20 6.59 -14.23
N PHE A 309 -10.70 6.61 -13.02
CA PHE A 309 -10.27 7.84 -12.35
C PHE A 309 -9.10 8.52 -13.09
N LEU A 310 -8.16 7.73 -13.62
CA LEU A 310 -6.98 8.23 -14.34
C LEU A 310 -7.24 8.45 -15.83
N ALA A 311 -8.26 7.81 -16.42
CA ALA A 311 -8.56 7.97 -17.84
C ALA A 311 -8.99 9.40 -18.18
N TRP A 312 -8.34 9.98 -19.17
CA TRP A 312 -8.50 11.39 -19.57
C TRP A 312 -9.48 11.61 -20.72
N SER A 313 -9.88 10.57 -21.44
CA SER A 313 -10.65 10.66 -22.66
C SER A 313 -11.62 9.49 -22.79
N THR A 314 -12.72 9.71 -23.53
CA THR A 314 -13.65 8.66 -23.93
C THR A 314 -13.07 7.69 -24.97
N GLN A 315 -11.89 7.93 -25.50
CA GLN A 315 -11.21 7.05 -26.45
C GLN A 315 -10.36 5.98 -25.77
N VAL A 316 -10.07 6.13 -24.50
CA VAL A 316 -9.37 5.16 -23.68
C VAL A 316 -10.31 4.56 -22.64
N ASN A 317 -9.93 3.49 -22.00
CA ASN A 317 -10.70 2.81 -20.95
C ASN A 317 -12.18 2.55 -21.33
N GLN A 318 -12.43 2.11 -22.56
CA GLN A 318 -13.77 1.80 -23.09
C GLN A 318 -14.77 2.98 -23.08
N GLY A 319 -14.28 4.19 -23.18
CA GLY A 319 -15.12 5.37 -23.08
C GLY A 319 -15.50 5.77 -21.66
N ASN A 320 -14.93 5.14 -20.66
CA ASN A 320 -15.25 5.37 -19.25
C ASN A 320 -14.16 6.21 -18.59
N SER A 321 -14.38 7.50 -18.54
CA SER A 321 -13.47 8.48 -17.96
C SER A 321 -14.22 9.41 -17.01
N TRP A 322 -13.57 9.83 -15.93
CA TRP A 322 -14.06 10.90 -15.07
C TRP A 322 -13.48 12.28 -15.46
N GLY A 323 -12.95 12.42 -16.69
CA GLY A 323 -12.56 13.69 -17.27
C GLY A 323 -11.06 14.01 -17.22
N GLY A 324 -10.23 13.11 -16.70
CA GLY A 324 -8.78 13.17 -16.88
C GLY A 324 -8.07 14.38 -16.33
N SER A 325 -8.50 14.90 -15.18
CA SER A 325 -7.86 16.03 -14.53
C SER A 325 -6.62 15.66 -13.69
N THR A 326 -6.06 14.48 -13.92
CA THR A 326 -4.88 13.97 -13.22
C THR A 326 -3.65 14.05 -14.11
N TYR A 327 -2.74 14.94 -13.77
CA TYR A 327 -1.56 15.24 -14.57
C TYR A 327 -0.29 14.83 -13.84
N CYS A 328 0.74 14.49 -14.60
CA CYS A 328 2.11 14.49 -14.11
C CYS A 328 2.49 15.90 -13.69
N SER A 329 3.09 16.08 -12.52
CA SER A 329 3.66 17.37 -12.14
C SER A 329 4.84 17.72 -13.04
N TYR A 330 5.11 19.02 -13.18
CA TYR A 330 6.28 19.48 -13.92
C TYR A 330 7.59 18.97 -13.30
N ASP A 331 7.64 18.92 -11.99
CA ASP A 331 8.82 18.46 -11.25
C ASP A 331 9.14 16.98 -11.52
N LEU A 332 8.13 16.09 -11.59
CA LEU A 332 8.34 14.70 -12.00
C LEU A 332 8.68 14.60 -13.50
N TRP A 333 8.06 15.43 -14.34
CA TRP A 333 8.40 15.47 -15.76
C TRP A 333 9.89 15.75 -15.96
N GLU A 334 10.44 16.74 -15.23
CA GLU A 334 11.87 17.08 -15.26
C GLU A 334 12.74 15.98 -14.61
N GLU A 335 12.21 15.26 -13.62
CA GLU A 335 12.92 14.14 -12.96
C GLU A 335 13.22 12.99 -13.93
N PHE A 336 12.37 12.77 -14.95
CA PHE A 336 12.62 11.80 -16.01
C PHE A 336 13.77 12.21 -16.97
N LYS A 337 14.30 13.42 -16.83
CA LYS A 337 15.51 13.87 -17.54
C LYS A 337 16.70 13.73 -16.63
N GLU A 338 17.56 12.78 -16.92
CA GLU A 338 18.73 12.50 -16.12
C GLU A 338 20.00 13.15 -16.71
N TYR A 339 20.91 13.58 -15.86
CA TYR A 339 22.22 14.03 -16.31
C TYR A 339 23.14 12.84 -16.60
N GLU A 340 23.62 12.70 -17.85
CA GLU A 340 24.73 11.79 -18.20
C GLU A 340 26.02 12.27 -17.56
N ASP A 341 26.26 13.59 -17.64
CA ASP A 341 27.41 14.25 -17.07
C ASP A 341 26.98 15.57 -16.45
N GLN A 342 26.99 15.62 -15.13
CA GLN A 342 26.62 16.83 -14.38
C GLN A 342 27.57 18.01 -14.66
N THR A 343 28.84 17.73 -15.04
CA THR A 343 29.85 18.74 -15.34
C THR A 343 29.57 19.43 -16.67
N LEU A 344 29.09 18.67 -17.66
CA LEU A 344 28.79 19.18 -19.01
C LEU A 344 27.32 19.65 -19.11
N GLY A 345 26.48 19.37 -18.11
CA GLY A 345 25.06 19.72 -18.13
C GLY A 345 24.24 18.96 -19.18
N THR A 346 24.78 17.87 -19.75
CA THR A 346 24.06 17.03 -20.71
C THR A 346 23.01 16.21 -20.02
N LYS A 347 21.76 16.37 -20.41
CA LYS A 347 20.62 15.57 -19.91
C LYS A 347 20.24 14.49 -20.90
N VAL A 348 20.00 13.29 -20.42
CA VAL A 348 19.42 12.16 -21.15
C VAL A 348 17.98 11.99 -20.73
N ASP A 349 17.10 11.76 -21.68
CA ASP A 349 15.70 11.49 -21.41
C ASP A 349 15.54 10.00 -21.03
N ASP A 350 14.94 9.72 -19.86
CA ASP A 350 14.48 8.40 -19.47
C ASP A 350 13.16 8.08 -20.22
N ALA A 351 13.28 8.00 -21.53
CA ALA A 351 12.16 7.92 -22.44
C ALA A 351 11.32 6.65 -22.26
N ILE A 352 11.96 5.52 -21.90
CA ILE A 352 11.26 4.23 -21.73
C ILE A 352 10.29 4.30 -20.54
N ARG A 353 10.76 4.73 -19.37
CA ARG A 353 9.90 4.81 -18.20
C ARG A 353 8.88 5.94 -18.35
N ARG A 354 9.28 7.09 -18.84
CA ARG A 354 8.37 8.22 -19.06
C ARG A 354 7.23 7.84 -19.99
N HIS A 355 7.49 7.26 -21.16
CA HIS A 355 6.48 6.82 -22.12
C HIS A 355 5.45 5.83 -21.52
N ASN A 356 5.92 4.93 -20.65
CA ASN A 356 5.04 3.95 -20.01
C ASN A 356 4.28 4.48 -18.80
N CYS A 357 4.73 5.59 -18.21
CA CYS A 357 4.11 6.22 -17.06
C CYS A 357 3.16 7.37 -17.41
N ILE A 358 3.44 8.08 -18.49
CA ILE A 358 2.85 9.39 -18.82
C ILE A 358 2.37 9.38 -20.27
N ALA A 359 1.16 9.89 -20.49
CA ALA A 359 0.66 10.18 -21.83
C ALA A 359 1.11 11.59 -22.24
N SER A 360 1.93 11.66 -23.29
CA SER A 360 2.58 12.88 -23.75
C SER A 360 2.11 13.29 -25.14
N TYR A 361 1.95 14.58 -25.37
CA TYR A 361 1.47 15.15 -26.63
C TYR A 361 2.28 14.65 -27.85
N GLY A 362 1.55 14.15 -28.85
CA GLY A 362 2.12 13.62 -30.08
C GLY A 362 2.70 12.21 -29.97
N GLU A 363 2.77 11.61 -28.77
CA GLU A 363 3.21 10.23 -28.61
C GLU A 363 2.09 9.24 -28.94
N SER A 364 2.49 8.11 -29.50
CA SER A 364 1.59 7.04 -29.97
C SER A 364 1.53 5.89 -28.97
N TYR A 365 0.31 5.48 -28.62
CA TYR A 365 0.00 4.42 -27.65
C TYR A 365 -0.90 3.37 -28.29
N PRO A 366 -0.34 2.43 -29.09
CA PRO A 366 -1.13 1.38 -29.76
C PRO A 366 -1.93 0.53 -28.78
N GLU A 367 -1.40 0.30 -27.59
CA GLU A 367 -2.02 -0.50 -26.53
C GLU A 367 -3.30 0.13 -25.94
N LEU A 368 -3.50 1.43 -26.13
CA LEU A 368 -4.71 2.14 -25.71
C LEU A 368 -5.78 2.20 -26.79
N SER A 369 -5.45 1.85 -28.04
CA SER A 369 -6.38 1.92 -29.18
C SER A 369 -7.30 0.70 -29.23
N ALA A 370 -8.55 0.93 -29.64
CA ALA A 370 -9.47 -0.15 -30.01
C ALA A 370 -9.11 -0.82 -31.35
N ASN A 371 -8.35 -0.13 -32.20
CA ASN A 371 -7.93 -0.62 -33.51
C ASN A 371 -6.40 -0.55 -33.60
N PRO A 372 -5.69 -1.70 -33.60
CA PRO A 372 -4.22 -1.72 -33.70
C PRO A 372 -3.67 -1.06 -34.96
N GLU A 373 -4.47 -0.98 -36.05
CA GLU A 373 -4.05 -0.32 -37.29
C GLU A 373 -4.11 1.22 -37.19
N LYS A 374 -4.78 1.74 -36.15
CA LYS A 374 -4.88 3.17 -35.85
C LYS A 374 -4.49 3.40 -34.41
N PRO A 375 -3.21 3.52 -34.11
CA PRO A 375 -2.75 3.75 -32.76
C PRO A 375 -3.37 5.04 -32.21
N TYR A 376 -3.69 5.02 -30.93
CA TYR A 376 -4.11 6.24 -30.22
C TYR A 376 -2.92 7.19 -30.13
N VAL A 377 -3.09 8.43 -30.56
CA VAL A 377 -2.09 9.49 -30.44
C VAL A 377 -2.61 10.54 -29.47
N TYR A 378 -1.88 10.76 -28.38
CA TYR A 378 -2.31 11.67 -27.33
C TYR A 378 -2.31 13.13 -27.81
N GLY A 379 -3.40 13.84 -27.56
CA GLY A 379 -3.55 15.26 -27.87
C GLY A 379 -4.04 15.57 -29.30
N GLU A 380 -4.14 14.60 -30.22
CA GLU A 380 -4.65 14.86 -31.57
C GLU A 380 -6.18 15.01 -31.62
N THR A 381 -6.89 14.38 -30.71
CA THR A 381 -8.35 14.27 -30.72
C THR A 381 -9.03 14.84 -29.49
N GLU A 382 -8.28 15.18 -28.45
CA GLU A 382 -8.78 15.73 -27.21
C GLU A 382 -8.37 17.19 -27.02
N ASN A 383 -9.35 18.06 -26.75
CA ASN A 383 -9.07 19.47 -26.45
C ASN A 383 -8.35 19.64 -25.10
N ALA A 384 -8.51 18.72 -24.17
CA ALA A 384 -7.90 18.79 -22.84
C ALA A 384 -6.45 18.26 -22.83
N GLY A 385 -6.11 17.36 -23.72
CA GLY A 385 -4.81 16.70 -23.73
C GLY A 385 -3.65 17.57 -24.19
N SER A 386 -3.93 18.73 -24.81
CA SER A 386 -2.89 19.62 -25.29
C SER A 386 -2.19 20.42 -24.19
N GLN A 387 -2.70 20.42 -22.97
CA GLN A 387 -2.23 21.33 -21.93
C GLN A 387 -1.36 20.65 -20.88
N GLY A 388 -1.59 19.40 -20.55
CA GLY A 388 -0.83 18.69 -19.54
C GLY A 388 -0.53 17.24 -19.96
N ALA A 389 0.49 16.65 -19.39
CA ALA A 389 0.79 15.24 -19.54
C ALA A 389 -0.03 14.42 -18.52
N ASN A 390 -0.92 13.55 -18.98
CA ASN A 390 -1.76 12.74 -18.08
C ASN A 390 -1.01 11.51 -17.54
N VAL A 391 -1.41 11.06 -16.35
CA VAL A 391 -0.93 9.79 -15.80
C VAL A 391 -1.44 8.64 -16.65
N LYS A 392 -0.53 7.83 -17.22
CA LYS A 392 -0.87 6.71 -18.10
C LYS A 392 -0.90 5.36 -17.38
N LYS A 393 -0.08 5.17 -16.34
CA LYS A 393 -0.12 3.94 -15.54
C LYS A 393 -1.56 3.63 -15.11
N TYR A 394 -1.94 2.39 -15.17
CA TYR A 394 -3.29 1.87 -14.88
C TYR A 394 -4.40 2.31 -15.86
N VAL A 395 -4.11 3.16 -16.84
CA VAL A 395 -5.04 3.43 -17.93
C VAL A 395 -4.92 2.33 -18.96
N ILE A 396 -6.05 1.73 -19.32
CA ILE A 396 -6.12 0.62 -20.24
C ILE A 396 -6.84 1.01 -21.51
N GLY A 397 -6.66 0.21 -22.56
CA GLY A 397 -7.39 0.37 -23.81
C GLY A 397 -8.84 -0.09 -23.69
N THR A 398 -9.43 -0.39 -24.83
CA THR A 398 -10.79 -0.94 -24.88
C THR A 398 -10.77 -2.43 -24.57
N ASN A 399 -11.95 -2.99 -24.24
CA ASN A 399 -12.14 -4.41 -24.01
C ASN A 399 -11.71 -5.28 -25.20
N ALA A 400 -11.88 -4.75 -26.42
CA ALA A 400 -11.47 -5.44 -27.63
C ALA A 400 -9.95 -5.67 -27.69
N VAL A 401 -9.16 -4.80 -27.05
CA VAL A 401 -7.70 -4.87 -27.03
C VAL A 401 -7.19 -5.75 -25.90
N ASN A 402 -7.71 -5.60 -24.68
CA ASN A 402 -7.14 -6.24 -23.50
C ASN A 402 -8.13 -6.94 -22.55
N GLY A 403 -9.44 -6.72 -22.70
CA GLY A 403 -10.47 -7.47 -21.99
C GLY A 403 -10.60 -7.22 -20.47
N PHE A 404 -9.81 -6.33 -19.88
CA PHE A 404 -9.74 -6.15 -18.43
C PHE A 404 -10.74 -5.17 -17.84
N ALA A 405 -11.36 -4.30 -18.63
CA ALA A 405 -12.35 -3.35 -18.14
C ALA A 405 -13.76 -3.73 -18.59
N VAL A 406 -14.66 -3.87 -17.64
CA VAL A 406 -16.08 -4.16 -17.88
C VAL A 406 -16.89 -3.17 -17.03
N ASN A 407 -17.81 -2.42 -17.66
CA ASN A 407 -18.69 -1.49 -16.96
C ASN A 407 -17.98 -0.55 -15.94
N ASN A 408 -16.81 -0.05 -16.29
CA ASN A 408 -15.94 0.79 -15.42
C ASN A 408 -15.31 0.06 -14.22
N ASN A 409 -15.49 -1.23 -14.09
CA ASN A 409 -14.91 -2.03 -13.02
C ASN A 409 -13.71 -2.80 -13.56
N SER A 410 -12.51 -2.31 -13.31
CA SER A 410 -11.28 -2.93 -13.79
C SER A 410 -10.83 -4.09 -12.91
N GLY A 411 -10.29 -5.12 -13.55
CA GLY A 411 -9.59 -6.23 -12.90
C GLY A 411 -8.07 -6.04 -12.88
N ILE A 412 -7.55 -4.84 -13.17
CA ILE A 412 -6.14 -4.55 -13.00
C ILE A 412 -5.83 -4.52 -11.50
N ASN A 413 -4.85 -5.31 -11.09
CA ASN A 413 -4.39 -5.37 -9.70
C ASN A 413 -3.65 -4.09 -9.29
N THR A 414 -3.37 -3.91 -8.00
CA THR A 414 -2.52 -2.82 -7.52
C THR A 414 -1.23 -3.38 -6.95
N TYR A 415 -0.09 -2.93 -7.44
CA TYR A 415 1.20 -3.27 -6.86
C TYR A 415 1.32 -2.74 -5.43
N MET A 416 1.57 -3.63 -4.49
CA MET A 416 1.92 -3.29 -3.11
C MET A 416 3.43 -3.48 -2.86
N MET A 417 4.04 -4.39 -3.62
CA MET A 417 5.47 -4.67 -3.61
C MET A 417 5.88 -5.34 -4.90
N ARG A 418 6.96 -4.89 -5.51
CA ARG A 418 7.62 -5.54 -6.64
C ARG A 418 9.14 -5.58 -6.47
N LEU A 419 9.81 -6.46 -7.22
CA LEU A 419 11.24 -6.74 -7.05
C LEU A 419 12.12 -5.49 -7.22
N ALA A 420 11.75 -4.55 -8.09
CA ALA A 420 12.50 -3.30 -8.25
C ALA A 420 12.61 -2.51 -6.95
N GLU A 421 11.54 -2.43 -6.15
CA GLU A 421 11.61 -1.77 -4.84
C GLU A 421 12.54 -2.52 -3.88
N VAL A 422 12.56 -3.84 -3.91
CA VAL A 422 13.48 -4.64 -3.07
C VAL A 422 14.94 -4.36 -3.46
N TYR A 423 15.23 -4.20 -4.76
CA TYR A 423 16.57 -3.79 -5.23
C TYR A 423 16.97 -2.42 -4.70
N LEU A 424 16.04 -1.47 -4.69
CA LEU A 424 16.27 -0.12 -4.17
C LEU A 424 16.41 -0.11 -2.65
N ASN A 425 15.62 -0.91 -1.93
CA ASN A 425 15.74 -1.07 -0.48
C ASN A 425 17.09 -1.71 -0.10
N TYR A 426 17.57 -2.68 -0.87
CA TYR A 426 18.90 -3.26 -0.68
C TYR A 426 20.00 -2.21 -0.87
N ALA A 427 19.90 -1.40 -1.94
CA ALA A 427 20.86 -0.33 -2.22
C ALA A 427 20.85 0.74 -1.12
N GLU A 428 19.68 1.18 -0.65
CA GLU A 428 19.54 2.15 0.44
C GLU A 428 20.10 1.62 1.76
N ALA A 429 19.79 0.37 2.10
CA ALA A 429 20.32 -0.28 3.30
C ALA A 429 21.84 -0.43 3.25
N THR A 430 22.40 -0.76 2.06
CA THR A 430 23.85 -0.87 1.86
C THR A 430 24.56 0.48 1.90
N LEU A 431 23.97 1.54 1.34
CA LEU A 431 24.47 2.91 1.52
C LEU A 431 24.54 3.27 3.01
N GLY A 432 23.52 2.89 3.76
CA GLY A 432 23.46 3.11 5.21
C GLY A 432 23.60 4.58 5.57
N ASN A 433 24.49 4.86 6.54
CA ASN A 433 24.82 6.21 7.01
C ASN A 433 26.00 6.84 6.25
N ASN A 434 26.48 6.20 5.19
CA ASN A 434 27.60 6.71 4.41
C ASN A 434 27.12 7.72 3.37
N GLY A 435 27.98 8.68 3.02
CA GLY A 435 27.68 9.63 1.95
C GLY A 435 27.66 9.00 0.54
N LYS A 436 28.34 7.84 0.38
CA LYS A 436 28.49 7.13 -0.90
C LYS A 436 28.83 5.66 -0.66
N THR A 437 28.36 4.78 -1.55
CA THR A 437 28.78 3.37 -1.60
C THR A 437 29.25 2.97 -2.99
N THR A 438 30.21 2.04 -3.06
CA THR A 438 30.68 1.37 -4.26
C THR A 438 30.53 -0.15 -4.15
N ASP A 439 29.65 -0.61 -3.25
CA ASP A 439 29.35 -2.03 -3.07
C ASP A 439 28.88 -2.65 -4.39
N ALA A 440 29.60 -3.68 -4.84
CA ALA A 440 29.38 -4.29 -6.15
C ALA A 440 27.99 -4.94 -6.28
N THR A 441 27.47 -5.49 -5.18
CA THR A 441 26.16 -6.13 -5.15
C THR A 441 25.03 -5.10 -5.20
N ALA A 442 25.14 -4.01 -4.44
CA ALA A 442 24.19 -2.90 -4.50
C ALA A 442 24.17 -2.26 -5.89
N LEU A 443 25.36 -2.03 -6.48
CA LEU A 443 25.49 -1.51 -7.86
C LEU A 443 24.88 -2.47 -8.89
N LYS A 444 25.07 -3.78 -8.74
CA LYS A 444 24.50 -4.78 -9.65
C LYS A 444 22.97 -4.67 -9.68
N TYR A 445 22.31 -4.65 -8.53
CA TYR A 445 20.85 -4.60 -8.47
C TYR A 445 20.31 -3.23 -8.91
N PHE A 446 20.90 -2.16 -8.46
CA PHE A 446 20.54 -0.81 -8.86
C PHE A 446 20.67 -0.61 -10.38
N ASN A 447 21.81 -0.99 -10.96
CA ASN A 447 22.05 -0.85 -12.40
C ASN A 447 21.21 -1.79 -13.26
N ALA A 448 20.66 -2.88 -12.73
CA ALA A 448 19.73 -3.71 -13.47
C ALA A 448 18.46 -2.93 -13.84
N LEU A 449 17.93 -2.08 -12.94
CA LEU A 449 16.80 -1.20 -13.23
C LEU A 449 17.15 -0.18 -14.31
N ARG A 450 18.30 0.44 -14.18
CA ARG A 450 18.80 1.45 -15.13
C ARG A 450 19.04 0.86 -16.52
N THR A 451 19.60 -0.34 -16.59
CA THR A 451 19.79 -1.06 -17.88
C THR A 451 18.46 -1.34 -18.55
N ARG A 452 17.44 -1.80 -17.79
CA ARG A 452 16.09 -2.01 -18.33
C ARG A 452 15.46 -0.71 -18.84
N ALA A 453 15.72 0.40 -18.16
CA ALA A 453 15.25 1.73 -18.55
C ALA A 453 16.04 2.35 -19.71
N GLY A 454 17.15 1.74 -20.13
CA GLY A 454 18.00 2.27 -21.21
C GLY A 454 18.85 3.48 -20.79
N VAL A 455 19.02 3.72 -19.48
CA VAL A 455 19.84 4.81 -18.95
C VAL A 455 21.17 4.32 -18.42
N ALA A 456 22.18 5.21 -18.33
CA ALA A 456 23.55 4.86 -18.01
C ALA A 456 23.70 4.24 -16.61
N ALA A 457 24.54 3.23 -16.48
CA ALA A 457 24.88 2.61 -15.21
C ALA A 457 25.68 3.56 -14.32
N LYS A 458 25.50 3.47 -12.99
CA LYS A 458 26.28 4.20 -11.98
C LYS A 458 27.47 3.38 -11.50
N ASN A 459 28.57 4.05 -11.18
CA ASN A 459 29.78 3.44 -10.61
C ASN A 459 29.83 3.58 -9.08
N SER A 460 28.95 4.37 -8.51
CA SER A 460 28.76 4.56 -7.07
C SER A 460 27.35 5.08 -6.84
N LEU A 461 26.83 4.89 -5.63
CA LEU A 461 25.51 5.35 -5.24
C LEU A 461 25.62 6.33 -4.08
N THR A 462 24.94 7.45 -4.22
CA THR A 462 24.61 8.40 -3.16
C THR A 462 23.15 8.25 -2.78
N PHE A 463 22.71 8.96 -1.73
CA PHE A 463 21.30 9.01 -1.39
C PHE A 463 20.45 9.62 -2.53
N GLU A 464 20.98 10.66 -3.20
CA GLU A 464 20.28 11.30 -4.31
C GLU A 464 20.12 10.39 -5.54
N ASP A 465 21.10 9.53 -5.82
CA ASP A 465 20.95 8.51 -6.87
C ASP A 465 19.81 7.55 -6.54
N ILE A 466 19.73 7.10 -5.29
CA ILE A 466 18.67 6.19 -4.83
C ILE A 466 17.31 6.88 -4.81
N ARG A 467 17.24 8.12 -4.34
CA ARG A 467 16.02 8.94 -4.35
C ARG A 467 15.46 9.11 -5.77
N HIS A 468 16.33 9.53 -6.68
CA HIS A 468 15.99 9.71 -8.09
C HIS A 468 15.44 8.41 -8.69
N GLU A 469 16.21 7.33 -8.60
CA GLU A 469 15.83 6.04 -9.16
C GLU A 469 14.53 5.50 -8.55
N PHE A 470 14.35 5.64 -7.22
CA PHE A 470 13.12 5.25 -6.54
C PHE A 470 11.92 6.03 -7.10
N ARG A 471 12.07 7.35 -7.29
CA ARG A 471 10.99 8.20 -7.77
C ARG A 471 10.56 7.84 -9.19
N VAL A 472 11.50 7.75 -10.14
CA VAL A 472 11.18 7.49 -11.55
C VAL A 472 10.77 6.03 -11.80
N GLU A 473 11.37 5.08 -11.10
CA GLU A 473 11.05 3.67 -11.21
C GLU A 473 9.63 3.36 -10.67
N THR A 474 9.26 3.95 -9.53
CA THR A 474 7.98 3.70 -8.86
C THR A 474 6.96 4.82 -9.04
N ALA A 475 7.16 5.73 -9.98
CA ALA A 475 6.25 6.83 -10.25
C ALA A 475 4.80 6.31 -10.43
N PHE A 476 3.86 6.93 -9.77
CA PHE A 476 2.43 6.59 -9.77
C PHE A 476 2.08 5.21 -9.17
N GLU A 477 2.96 4.62 -8.37
CA GLU A 477 2.66 3.37 -7.63
C GLU A 477 2.32 3.61 -6.16
N GLY A 478 2.02 4.84 -5.77
CA GLY A 478 1.59 5.20 -4.42
C GLY A 478 2.68 5.07 -3.35
N LEU A 479 3.97 5.09 -3.72
CA LEU A 479 5.08 4.73 -2.82
C LEU A 479 5.97 5.91 -2.42
N TYR A 480 6.10 6.91 -3.27
CA TYR A 480 7.15 7.91 -3.09
C TYR A 480 6.97 8.80 -1.85
N TRP A 481 5.73 9.03 -1.41
CA TRP A 481 5.49 9.75 -0.16
C TRP A 481 6.08 9.02 1.06
N TYR A 482 5.95 7.71 1.12
CA TYR A 482 6.50 6.91 2.23
C TYR A 482 8.02 6.89 2.23
N PHE A 483 8.66 7.01 1.06
CA PHE A 483 10.10 7.23 0.96
C PHE A 483 10.49 8.58 1.60
N ILE A 484 9.75 9.66 1.32
CA ILE A 484 9.95 10.98 1.92
C ILE A 484 9.73 10.93 3.44
N VAL A 485 8.65 10.31 3.91
CA VAL A 485 8.33 10.20 5.35
C VAL A 485 9.42 9.45 6.11
N ARG A 486 9.88 8.31 5.60
CA ARG A 486 10.93 7.53 6.29
C ARG A 486 12.27 8.29 6.36
N ARG A 487 12.60 9.09 5.36
CA ARG A 487 13.74 10.01 5.41
C ARG A 487 13.50 11.11 6.44
N GLY A 488 12.28 11.61 6.53
CA GLY A 488 11.85 12.62 7.51
C GLY A 488 12.00 12.20 8.98
N TYR A 489 12.08 10.91 9.28
CA TYR A 489 12.30 10.43 10.65
C TYR A 489 13.70 10.77 11.21
N TYR A 490 14.68 11.08 10.34
CA TYR A 490 16.05 11.39 10.75
C TYR A 490 16.69 12.58 10.01
N GLN A 491 16.01 13.10 8.98
CA GLN A 491 16.37 14.27 8.18
C GLN A 491 15.12 15.13 7.90
N GLN A 492 14.38 15.45 8.96
CA GLN A 492 13.06 16.09 8.85
C GLN A 492 13.11 17.41 8.09
N GLN A 493 14.05 18.29 8.46
CA GLN A 493 14.15 19.62 7.84
C GLN A 493 14.57 19.53 6.36
N GLU A 494 15.42 18.56 6.02
CA GLU A 494 15.80 18.29 4.63
C GLU A 494 14.56 17.92 3.79
N MET A 495 13.69 17.03 4.31
CA MET A 495 12.49 16.62 3.59
C MET A 495 11.43 17.72 3.51
N VAL A 496 11.27 18.53 4.54
CA VAL A 496 10.41 19.72 4.51
C VAL A 496 10.92 20.69 3.43
N ASN A 497 12.22 20.96 3.38
CA ASN A 497 12.82 21.80 2.36
C ASN A 497 12.63 21.20 0.96
N TYR A 498 12.85 19.89 0.82
CA TYR A 498 12.68 19.18 -0.45
C TYR A 498 11.26 19.37 -1.02
N VAL A 499 10.22 19.11 -0.23
CA VAL A 499 8.83 19.24 -0.71
C VAL A 499 8.43 20.71 -0.97
N ASN A 500 9.05 21.67 -0.29
CA ASN A 500 8.81 23.10 -0.49
C ASN A 500 9.52 23.68 -1.72
N HIS A 501 10.52 22.99 -2.26
CA HIS A 501 11.22 23.41 -3.48
C HIS A 501 10.66 22.76 -4.75
N GLN A 502 9.71 21.81 -4.61
CA GLN A 502 9.08 21.16 -5.76
C GLN A 502 8.06 22.09 -6.44
N HIS A 503 8.08 22.13 -7.78
CA HIS A 503 7.04 22.76 -8.58
C HIS A 503 5.83 21.83 -8.68
N ARG A 504 4.71 22.21 -8.05
CA ARG A 504 3.53 21.36 -7.87
C ARG A 504 2.45 21.52 -8.94
N ASN A 505 2.67 22.40 -9.91
CA ASN A 505 1.78 22.55 -11.05
C ASN A 505 2.01 21.47 -12.11
N ALA A 506 1.00 21.25 -12.97
CA ALA A 506 1.15 20.44 -14.15
C ALA A 506 2.17 21.05 -15.11
N SER A 507 2.82 20.18 -15.89
CA SER A 507 3.55 20.62 -17.07
C SER A 507 2.58 21.11 -18.14
N TYR A 508 2.99 22.11 -18.93
CA TYR A 508 2.23 22.66 -20.03
C TYR A 508 2.97 22.43 -21.36
N TYR A 509 2.25 21.91 -22.36
CA TYR A 509 2.83 21.71 -23.68
C TYR A 509 2.76 22.98 -24.52
N LYS A 510 3.93 23.51 -24.92
CA LYS A 510 4.07 24.61 -25.87
C LYS A 510 4.18 24.06 -27.29
N SER A 511 3.12 24.20 -28.08
CA SER A 511 3.09 23.75 -29.47
C SER A 511 4.10 24.48 -30.35
N ALA A 512 4.51 25.69 -30.02
CA ALA A 512 5.51 26.44 -30.76
C ALA A 512 6.94 25.88 -30.64
N THR A 513 7.27 25.27 -29.49
CA THR A 513 8.61 24.69 -29.22
C THR A 513 8.58 23.18 -29.15
N HIS A 514 7.39 22.56 -29.15
CA HIS A 514 7.19 21.12 -28.92
C HIS A 514 7.76 20.60 -27.58
N GLU A 515 7.64 21.42 -26.53
CA GLU A 515 8.19 21.12 -25.21
C GLU A 515 7.15 21.24 -24.12
N TYR A 516 7.28 20.40 -23.07
CA TYR A 516 6.58 20.62 -21.81
C TYR A 516 7.39 21.60 -20.95
N VAL A 517 6.72 22.60 -20.45
CA VAL A 517 7.31 23.68 -19.64
C VAL A 517 6.50 23.90 -18.38
N LEU A 518 7.12 24.51 -17.37
CA LEU A 518 6.40 25.03 -16.23
C LEU A 518 5.57 26.23 -16.71
N SER A 519 4.27 26.23 -16.44
CA SER A 519 3.39 27.31 -16.81
C SER A 519 2.79 27.98 -15.59
N ASP A 520 3.19 29.23 -15.37
CA ASP A 520 2.52 30.12 -14.42
C ASP A 520 1.18 30.65 -14.98
N GLU A 521 0.97 30.56 -16.30
CA GLU A 521 -0.28 30.99 -16.96
C GLU A 521 -1.46 30.06 -16.66
N TYR A 522 -1.17 28.80 -16.31
CA TYR A 522 -2.14 27.78 -15.90
C TYR A 522 -2.04 27.45 -14.41
N ALA A 523 -1.27 28.24 -13.66
CA ALA A 523 -1.32 28.17 -12.21
C ALA A 523 -2.73 28.53 -11.77
N GLU A 524 -3.53 27.52 -11.48
CA GLU A 524 -4.75 27.71 -10.72
C GLU A 524 -4.41 28.46 -9.42
N PRO A 525 -5.40 29.12 -8.80
CA PRO A 525 -5.18 29.99 -7.66
C PRO A 525 -4.61 29.21 -6.46
N GLY A 526 -3.33 28.95 -6.51
CA GLY A 526 -2.56 28.29 -5.49
C GLY A 526 -1.07 28.52 -5.74
N PRO A 527 -0.24 28.51 -4.70
CA PRO A 527 1.20 28.66 -4.89
C PRO A 527 1.74 27.48 -5.70
N SER A 528 2.60 27.77 -6.69
CA SER A 528 3.32 26.75 -7.45
C SER A 528 4.28 25.92 -6.58
N VAL A 529 4.54 26.35 -5.35
CA VAL A 529 5.37 25.68 -4.34
C VAL A 529 4.58 25.53 -3.04
N ALA A 530 4.84 24.46 -2.33
CA ALA A 530 4.23 24.20 -1.03
C ALA A 530 4.83 25.09 0.07
N THR A 531 4.07 25.24 1.14
CA THR A 531 4.52 25.84 2.40
C THR A 531 4.43 24.82 3.55
N ALA A 532 4.88 23.60 3.28
CA ALA A 532 4.86 22.50 4.24
C ALA A 532 5.76 22.80 5.45
N THR A 533 5.37 22.28 6.58
CA THR A 533 6.13 22.23 7.83
C THR A 533 6.36 20.78 8.24
N ALA A 534 7.08 20.55 9.33
CA ALA A 534 7.26 19.19 9.88
C ALA A 534 5.93 18.46 10.14
N LYS A 535 4.87 19.18 10.50
CA LYS A 535 3.52 18.60 10.71
C LYS A 535 2.90 18.02 9.44
N ASN A 536 3.26 18.56 8.30
CA ASN A 536 2.74 18.08 7.02
C ASN A 536 3.41 16.78 6.54
N LEU A 537 4.41 16.24 7.26
CA LEU A 537 4.90 14.90 7.01
C LEU A 537 3.90 13.82 7.44
N THR A 538 2.92 14.18 8.26
CA THR A 538 1.77 13.34 8.63
C THR A 538 0.46 13.97 8.19
N LEU A 539 -0.61 13.18 8.17
CA LEU A 539 -1.96 13.61 7.85
C LEU A 539 -2.71 14.02 9.12
N PRO A 540 -3.66 14.96 9.03
CA PRO A 540 -4.63 15.17 10.08
C PRO A 540 -5.54 13.94 10.20
N ILE A 541 -5.99 13.62 11.41
CA ILE A 541 -7.07 12.64 11.60
C ILE A 541 -8.39 13.32 11.26
N ALA A 542 -9.29 12.62 10.57
CA ALA A 542 -10.58 13.18 10.17
C ALA A 542 -11.42 13.59 11.39
N ASP A 543 -12.14 14.71 11.29
CA ASP A 543 -12.96 15.26 12.37
C ASP A 543 -14.07 14.29 12.83
N THR A 544 -14.56 13.46 11.91
CA THR A 544 -15.52 12.39 12.21
C THR A 544 -14.92 11.33 13.13
N ASP A 545 -13.66 10.97 12.94
CA ASP A 545 -12.97 9.97 13.76
C ASP A 545 -12.54 10.55 15.11
N GLN A 546 -12.11 11.83 15.14
CA GLN A 546 -11.88 12.57 16.39
C GLN A 546 -13.17 12.72 17.23
N THR A 547 -14.34 12.82 16.59
CA THR A 547 -15.63 12.89 17.29
C THR A 547 -15.98 11.54 17.93
N LYS A 548 -15.70 10.43 17.25
CA LYS A 548 -15.91 9.08 17.78
C LYS A 548 -14.93 8.74 18.90
N ASN A 549 -13.66 9.11 18.74
CA ASN A 549 -12.61 8.92 19.73
C ASN A 549 -11.91 10.25 20.04
N PRO A 550 -12.34 11.00 21.05
CA PRO A 550 -11.78 12.30 21.41
C PRO A 550 -10.29 12.28 21.78
N LEU A 551 -9.73 11.12 22.11
CA LEU A 551 -8.29 10.97 22.39
C LEU A 551 -7.42 11.06 21.12
N LEU A 552 -8.02 11.05 19.94
CA LEU A 552 -7.36 11.32 18.66
C LEU A 552 -7.26 12.81 18.33
N LYS A 553 -7.86 13.68 19.18
CA LYS A 553 -7.86 15.11 18.93
C LYS A 553 -6.49 15.73 19.26
N PRO A 554 -5.91 16.49 18.33
CA PRO A 554 -4.65 17.18 18.61
C PRO A 554 -4.84 18.30 19.65
N ASP A 555 -3.80 18.59 20.41
CA ASP A 555 -3.71 19.75 21.29
C ASP A 555 -3.58 21.07 20.50
N ALA A 556 -3.50 22.20 21.21
CA ALA A 556 -3.33 23.52 20.59
C ALA A 556 -2.02 23.65 19.77
N SER A 557 -1.04 22.81 20.02
CA SER A 557 0.21 22.75 19.26
C SER A 557 0.11 21.80 18.06
N GLY A 558 -1.02 21.07 17.91
CA GLY A 558 -1.27 20.11 16.85
C GLY A 558 -0.68 18.73 17.12
N ASN A 559 -0.28 18.41 18.35
CA ASN A 559 0.24 17.11 18.73
C ASN A 559 -0.89 16.23 19.30
N ILE A 560 -0.88 14.95 18.94
CA ILE A 560 -1.78 13.96 19.51
C ILE A 560 -1.05 13.24 20.66
N ALA A 561 -1.69 13.21 21.83
CA ALA A 561 -1.13 12.50 22.98
C ALA A 561 -1.17 11.00 22.73
N THR A 562 -0.03 10.33 22.87
CA THR A 562 0.09 8.88 22.64
C THR A 562 0.48 8.15 23.93
N VAL A 563 0.13 6.87 24.00
CA VAL A 563 0.49 5.97 25.10
C VAL A 563 1.28 4.80 24.52
N ALA A 564 2.41 4.46 25.15
CA ALA A 564 3.24 3.33 24.71
C ALA A 564 2.45 2.03 24.72
N TYR A 565 2.55 1.27 23.63
CA TYR A 565 1.93 -0.05 23.53
C TYR A 565 2.71 -1.06 24.37
N GLN A 566 1.98 -1.90 25.10
CA GLN A 566 2.59 -2.93 25.93
C GLN A 566 2.77 -4.20 25.11
N PHE A 567 3.94 -4.37 24.53
CA PHE A 567 4.29 -5.57 23.79
C PHE A 567 4.49 -6.76 24.72
N GLY A 568 3.96 -7.90 24.33
CA GLY A 568 4.36 -9.20 24.89
C GLY A 568 5.75 -9.61 24.42
N ASP A 569 6.19 -10.78 24.88
CA ASP A 569 7.44 -11.38 24.43
C ASP A 569 7.49 -11.54 22.91
N ARG A 570 8.68 -11.42 22.35
CA ARG A 570 8.87 -11.53 20.91
C ARG A 570 8.84 -12.99 20.48
N GLU A 571 7.93 -13.32 19.57
CA GLU A 571 7.71 -14.68 19.07
C GLU A 571 8.83 -15.16 18.11
N VAL A 572 9.42 -14.22 17.35
CA VAL A 572 10.43 -14.49 16.32
C VAL A 572 11.74 -13.79 16.66
N GLN A 573 12.84 -14.54 16.63
CA GLN A 573 14.19 -14.03 16.86
C GLN A 573 14.95 -13.85 15.53
N ASP A 574 16.04 -13.07 15.54
CA ASP A 574 16.89 -12.87 14.37
C ASP A 574 17.45 -14.17 13.79
N THR A 575 17.74 -15.15 14.65
CA THR A 575 18.20 -16.50 14.26
C THR A 575 17.14 -17.33 13.54
N ASP A 576 15.87 -16.98 13.67
CA ASP A 576 14.78 -17.64 12.94
C ASP A 576 14.64 -17.07 11.53
N LEU A 577 14.92 -15.77 11.38
CA LEU A 577 14.80 -15.02 10.13
C LEU A 577 16.03 -15.17 9.23
N PHE A 578 17.22 -15.05 9.80
CA PHE A 578 18.48 -14.96 9.03
C PHE A 578 19.40 -16.12 9.43
N LYS A 579 19.20 -17.26 8.77
CA LYS A 579 19.97 -18.50 9.00
C LYS A 579 21.26 -18.52 8.21
#